data_88ce45f27d5aaf627c679897ef0dcf86
#
_entry.id   88ce45f27d5aaf627c679897ef0dcf86
#
_cell.length_a   1.000
_cell.length_b   1.000
_cell.length_c   1.000
_cell.angle_alpha   90.00
_cell.angle_beta   90.00
_cell.angle_gamma   90.00
#
_symmetry.space_group_name_H-M   'P 1'
#
loop_
_entity.id
_entity.type
_entity.pdbx_description
1 polymer ?
#
loop_
_entity_poly.entity_id
_entity_poly.type
_entity_poly.pdbx_seq_one_letter_code
_entity_poly.pdbx_strand_id
1 'polypeptide(L)'
;MLERLPPGSVDAIVTSPPYNLGIQYRTYDDTIPRDRYLEWTEEWVKRAAGALSPAGSLFLNVGAKPTDPWTAIDIAQAARPHLRLQNTIHWIKSIAIEKALAGSRARLDHDLAVGHYKPINSRRFLHDCHEFVFHFTRDGNTPLERQAIGVRYQDQSNVGRWRAAASGVRCRGNTWFIPYETIQNREKDRPHPATFPPKLPEMCLRLHGLDRIRVVADPFLGLGSTAVACAQLGVSFVGIELDTGYLKEAVSRTQATISDQGV
;
A
#
# COMPACT_ATOMS: atom_id res chain seq x y z
N MET A 1 0.09 -14.88 15.79
CA MET A 1 -0.41 -13.63 16.42
C MET A 1 -1.72 -13.15 15.82
N LEU A 2 -1.94 -13.23 14.51
CA LEU A 2 -3.26 -12.97 13.90
C LEU A 2 -4.40 -13.79 14.54
N GLU A 3 -4.13 -15.00 15.01
CA GLU A 3 -5.07 -15.86 15.72
C GLU A 3 -5.61 -15.28 17.03
N ARG A 4 -4.94 -14.28 17.59
CA ARG A 4 -5.37 -13.60 18.81
C ARG A 4 -6.37 -12.46 18.56
N LEU A 5 -6.53 -12.06 17.29
CA LEU A 5 -7.54 -11.10 16.91
C LEU A 5 -8.90 -11.80 16.87
N PRO A 6 -9.92 -11.27 17.55
CA PRO A 6 -11.25 -11.86 17.48
C PRO A 6 -11.77 -11.89 16.04
N PRO A 7 -12.49 -12.92 15.63
CA PRO A 7 -13.10 -12.98 14.32
C PRO A 7 -13.97 -11.75 14.03
N GLY A 8 -13.82 -11.15 12.86
CA GLY A 8 -14.59 -9.99 12.42
C GLY A 8 -14.30 -8.68 13.16
N SER A 9 -13.19 -8.59 13.90
CA SER A 9 -12.85 -7.41 14.72
C SER A 9 -12.05 -6.32 13.98
N VAL A 10 -11.58 -6.58 12.77
CA VAL A 10 -10.71 -5.68 12.01
C VAL A 10 -11.45 -5.19 10.76
N ASP A 11 -11.52 -3.88 10.57
CA ASP A 11 -12.23 -3.29 9.43
C ASP A 11 -11.31 -3.07 8.24
N ALA A 12 -10.02 -2.83 8.46
CA ALA A 12 -9.05 -2.76 7.38
C ALA A 12 -7.70 -3.37 7.78
N ILE A 13 -7.09 -4.11 6.87
CA ILE A 13 -5.70 -4.55 6.96
C ILE A 13 -4.95 -3.87 5.83
N VAL A 14 -3.87 -3.15 6.15
CA VAL A 14 -2.96 -2.57 5.16
C VAL A 14 -1.58 -3.08 5.47
N THR A 15 -0.99 -3.85 4.57
CA THR A 15 0.23 -4.59 4.89
C THR A 15 1.11 -4.89 3.68
N SER A 16 2.38 -5.15 3.95
CA SER A 16 3.40 -5.54 2.98
C SER A 16 4.26 -6.65 3.60
N PRO A 17 3.95 -7.92 3.36
CA PRO A 17 4.76 -9.02 3.86
C PRO A 17 6.14 -9.03 3.19
N PRO A 18 7.13 -9.75 3.70
CA PRO A 18 8.33 -10.08 2.93
C PRO A 18 7.93 -10.76 1.61
N TYR A 19 8.60 -10.41 0.48
CA TYR A 19 8.19 -10.90 -0.85
C TYR A 19 8.99 -12.09 -1.35
N ASN A 20 9.86 -12.66 -0.51
CA ASN A 20 10.79 -13.72 -0.89
C ASN A 20 11.72 -13.32 -2.06
N LEU A 21 12.20 -12.09 -2.02
CA LEU A 21 13.08 -11.52 -3.03
C LEU A 21 14.57 -11.57 -2.65
N GLY A 22 14.91 -12.21 -1.52
CA GLY A 22 16.26 -12.29 -0.98
C GLY A 22 16.70 -10.97 -0.34
N ILE A 23 15.76 -10.23 0.25
CA ILE A 23 16.06 -9.06 1.06
C ILE A 23 16.65 -9.52 2.40
N GLN A 24 17.74 -8.93 2.84
CA GLN A 24 18.34 -9.24 4.12
C GLN A 24 17.56 -8.56 5.25
N TYR A 25 16.67 -9.32 5.88
CA TYR A 25 16.03 -8.94 7.15
C TYR A 25 16.88 -9.43 8.33
N ARG A 26 16.66 -8.85 9.51
CA ARG A 26 17.42 -9.24 10.72
C ARG A 26 16.97 -10.59 11.28
N THR A 27 15.69 -10.91 11.19
CA THR A 27 15.04 -12.03 11.88
C THR A 27 14.24 -12.94 10.96
N TYR A 28 14.24 -12.70 9.66
CA TYR A 28 13.49 -13.47 8.67
C TYR A 28 14.35 -13.84 7.47
N ASP A 29 14.26 -15.11 7.04
CA ASP A 29 14.90 -15.59 5.80
C ASP A 29 13.97 -15.38 4.60
N ASP A 30 14.32 -14.41 3.75
CA ASP A 30 13.54 -14.02 2.57
C ASP A 30 13.98 -14.81 1.31
N THR A 31 14.52 -16.04 1.49
CA THR A 31 15.03 -16.91 0.42
C THR A 31 14.46 -18.34 0.48
N ILE A 32 13.33 -18.51 1.14
CA ILE A 32 12.70 -19.83 1.26
C ILE A 32 12.16 -20.34 -0.09
N PRO A 33 12.04 -21.66 -0.31
CA PRO A 33 11.47 -22.22 -1.54
C PRO A 33 10.09 -21.62 -1.85
N ARG A 34 9.81 -21.36 -3.13
CA ARG A 34 8.60 -20.66 -3.60
C ARG A 34 7.31 -21.34 -3.13
N ASP A 35 7.24 -22.64 -3.21
CA ASP A 35 6.09 -23.45 -2.77
C ASP A 35 5.82 -23.23 -1.27
N ARG A 36 6.84 -23.29 -0.44
CA ARG A 36 6.73 -23.04 1.01
C ARG A 36 6.35 -21.60 1.33
N TYR A 37 6.87 -20.66 0.56
CA TYR A 37 6.50 -19.26 0.69
C TYR A 37 5.01 -19.02 0.35
N LEU A 38 4.50 -19.67 -0.68
CA LEU A 38 3.10 -19.53 -1.08
C LEU A 38 2.15 -20.25 -0.09
N GLU A 39 2.54 -21.44 0.44
CA GLU A 39 1.81 -22.11 1.52
C GLU A 39 1.71 -21.21 2.77
N TRP A 40 2.83 -20.61 3.17
CA TRP A 40 2.87 -19.64 4.28
C TRP A 40 2.02 -18.40 3.99
N THR A 41 2.04 -17.91 2.74
CA THR A 41 1.23 -16.77 2.31
C THR A 41 -0.26 -17.09 2.42
N GLU A 42 -0.69 -18.24 1.92
CA GLU A 42 -2.08 -18.67 2.01
C GLU A 42 -2.53 -18.77 3.48
N GLU A 43 -1.71 -19.34 4.35
CA GLU A 43 -2.04 -19.53 5.76
C GLU A 43 -2.24 -18.20 6.50
N TRP A 44 -1.34 -17.21 6.33
CA TRP A 44 -1.55 -15.92 6.99
C TRP A 44 -2.70 -15.12 6.38
N VAL A 45 -2.94 -15.21 5.06
CA VAL A 45 -4.11 -14.60 4.41
C VAL A 45 -5.42 -15.20 4.94
N LYS A 46 -5.49 -16.52 5.10
CA LYS A 46 -6.63 -17.21 5.72
C LYS A 46 -6.96 -16.64 7.10
N ARG A 47 -5.93 -16.45 7.94
CA ARG A 47 -6.10 -15.87 9.29
C ARG A 47 -6.51 -14.40 9.23
N ALA A 48 -5.92 -13.62 8.33
CA ALA A 48 -6.31 -12.23 8.08
C ALA A 48 -7.78 -12.14 7.65
N ALA A 49 -8.20 -13.01 6.72
CA ALA A 49 -9.61 -13.10 6.30
C ALA A 49 -10.55 -13.43 7.47
N GLY A 50 -10.13 -14.30 8.39
CA GLY A 50 -10.90 -14.60 9.62
C GLY A 50 -11.08 -13.38 10.52
N ALA A 51 -10.05 -12.54 10.66
CA ALA A 51 -10.09 -11.34 11.50
C ALA A 51 -10.88 -10.18 10.87
N LEU A 52 -11.01 -10.13 9.53
CA LEU A 52 -11.75 -9.08 8.83
C LEU A 52 -13.24 -9.09 9.19
N SER A 53 -13.80 -7.91 9.41
CA SER A 53 -15.25 -7.68 9.51
C SER A 53 -15.96 -8.02 8.19
N PRO A 54 -17.30 -8.19 8.17
CA PRO A 54 -18.02 -8.55 6.94
C PRO A 54 -17.77 -7.61 5.77
N ALA A 55 -17.65 -6.31 6.00
CA ALA A 55 -17.32 -5.29 5.00
C ALA A 55 -15.83 -4.92 5.00
N GLY A 56 -14.99 -5.70 5.69
CA GLY A 56 -13.56 -5.42 5.85
C GLY A 56 -12.77 -5.53 4.56
N SER A 57 -11.66 -4.83 4.49
CA SER A 57 -10.74 -4.79 3.35
C SER A 57 -9.32 -5.20 3.74
N LEU A 58 -8.69 -6.03 2.90
CA LEU A 58 -7.24 -6.25 2.92
C LEU A 58 -6.61 -5.52 1.73
N PHE A 59 -5.75 -4.55 2.02
CA PHE A 59 -4.88 -3.89 1.05
C PHE A 59 -3.47 -4.49 1.17
N LEU A 60 -3.13 -5.33 0.22
CA LEU A 60 -1.88 -6.08 0.19
C LEU A 60 -0.92 -5.44 -0.80
N ASN A 61 0.11 -4.76 -0.29
CA ASN A 61 1.17 -4.20 -1.12
C ASN A 61 2.21 -5.27 -1.44
N VAL A 62 2.49 -5.46 -2.72
CA VAL A 62 3.46 -6.46 -3.21
C VAL A 62 4.24 -5.93 -4.39
N GLY A 63 5.56 -6.06 -4.31
CA GLY A 63 6.48 -5.86 -5.43
C GLY A 63 6.90 -7.16 -6.10
N ALA A 64 7.71 -7.02 -7.14
CA ALA A 64 8.34 -8.13 -7.83
C ALA A 64 9.80 -7.77 -8.14
N LYS A 65 10.57 -8.74 -8.65
CA LYS A 65 11.86 -8.47 -9.30
C LYS A 65 11.66 -8.43 -10.82
N PRO A 66 12.40 -7.61 -11.56
CA PRO A 66 12.37 -7.65 -13.02
C PRO A 66 12.66 -9.06 -13.58
N THR A 67 13.46 -9.85 -12.86
CA THR A 67 13.81 -11.23 -13.23
C THR A 67 12.79 -12.28 -12.80
N ASP A 68 11.84 -11.91 -11.95
CA ASP A 68 10.74 -12.76 -11.46
C ASP A 68 9.44 -11.95 -11.32
N PRO A 69 8.82 -11.57 -12.44
CA PRO A 69 7.59 -10.77 -12.42
C PRO A 69 6.37 -11.54 -11.91
N TRP A 70 6.45 -12.88 -11.81
CA TRP A 70 5.36 -13.70 -11.28
C TRP A 70 5.15 -13.55 -9.78
N THR A 71 6.15 -13.10 -9.02
CA THR A 71 6.08 -13.01 -7.56
C THR A 71 4.79 -12.35 -7.07
N ALA A 72 4.46 -11.16 -7.56
CA ALA A 72 3.27 -10.43 -7.12
C ALA A 72 1.96 -11.15 -7.50
N ILE A 73 1.94 -11.80 -8.66
CA ILE A 73 0.77 -12.51 -9.16
C ILE A 73 0.54 -13.80 -8.36
N ASP A 74 1.59 -14.57 -8.07
CA ASP A 74 1.52 -15.80 -7.28
C ASP A 74 1.02 -15.51 -5.86
N ILE A 75 1.52 -14.42 -5.23
CA ILE A 75 1.05 -13.97 -3.92
C ILE A 75 -0.45 -13.63 -3.96
N ALA A 76 -0.89 -12.91 -5.00
CA ALA A 76 -2.31 -12.59 -5.16
C ALA A 76 -3.17 -13.86 -5.38
N GLN A 77 -2.64 -14.85 -6.10
CA GLN A 77 -3.33 -16.12 -6.30
C GLN A 77 -3.44 -16.94 -5.01
N ALA A 78 -2.43 -16.92 -4.14
CA ALA A 78 -2.47 -17.57 -2.83
C ALA A 78 -3.58 -17.00 -1.93
N ALA A 79 -3.99 -15.75 -2.12
CA ALA A 79 -5.11 -15.15 -1.40
C ALA A 79 -6.50 -15.57 -1.94
N ARG A 80 -6.58 -16.05 -3.17
CA ARG A 80 -7.84 -16.34 -3.89
C ARG A 80 -8.78 -17.33 -3.21
N PRO A 81 -8.33 -18.39 -2.50
CA PRO A 81 -9.22 -19.31 -1.80
C PRO A 81 -10.04 -18.66 -0.67
N HIS A 82 -9.52 -17.57 -0.08
CA HIS A 82 -10.07 -16.98 1.14
C HIS A 82 -10.75 -15.64 0.94
N LEU A 83 -10.35 -14.87 -0.09
CA LEU A 83 -10.84 -13.51 -0.36
C LEU A 83 -11.09 -13.30 -1.85
N ARG A 84 -11.90 -12.29 -2.18
CA ARG A 84 -12.13 -11.86 -3.56
C ARG A 84 -11.30 -10.64 -3.88
N LEU A 85 -10.56 -10.68 -4.98
CA LEU A 85 -9.87 -9.50 -5.51
C LEU A 85 -10.90 -8.52 -6.06
N GLN A 86 -11.07 -7.38 -5.40
CA GLN A 86 -12.02 -6.35 -5.80
C GLN A 86 -11.38 -5.30 -6.70
N ASN A 87 -10.16 -4.85 -6.37
CA ASN A 87 -9.43 -3.90 -7.19
C ASN A 87 -7.94 -4.25 -7.24
N THR A 88 -7.31 -3.93 -8.37
CA THR A 88 -5.86 -3.91 -8.52
C THR A 88 -5.42 -2.46 -8.64
N ILE A 89 -4.62 -1.99 -7.68
CA ILE A 89 -4.09 -0.64 -7.63
C ILE A 89 -2.61 -0.71 -7.94
N HIS A 90 -2.11 0.23 -8.74
CA HIS A 90 -0.70 0.36 -9.08
C HIS A 90 -0.12 1.54 -8.30
N TRP A 91 0.74 1.25 -7.34
CA TRP A 91 1.53 2.27 -6.67
C TRP A 91 2.73 2.62 -7.54
N ILE A 92 2.67 3.77 -8.21
CA ILE A 92 3.72 4.27 -9.08
C ILE A 92 4.75 5.02 -8.23
N LYS A 93 6.00 4.54 -8.27
CA LYS A 93 7.14 5.12 -7.54
C LYS A 93 7.92 6.13 -8.35
N SER A 94 7.94 5.95 -9.67
CA SER A 94 8.54 6.87 -10.64
C SER A 94 7.77 6.82 -11.95
N ILE A 95 7.69 7.96 -12.64
CA ILE A 95 6.97 8.09 -13.90
C ILE A 95 7.66 9.10 -14.80
N ALA A 96 7.74 8.78 -16.10
CA ALA A 96 8.13 9.69 -17.16
C ALA A 96 6.91 9.96 -18.05
N ILE A 97 6.67 11.23 -18.36
CA ILE A 97 5.60 11.70 -19.24
C ILE A 97 6.21 12.63 -20.26
N GLU A 98 6.16 12.21 -21.52
CA GLU A 98 6.59 13.04 -22.65
C GLU A 98 5.54 14.11 -22.92
N LYS A 99 5.96 15.38 -23.01
CA LYS A 99 5.08 16.52 -23.33
C LYS A 99 4.30 16.30 -24.61
N ALA A 100 4.95 15.75 -25.62
CA ALA A 100 4.34 15.49 -26.94
C ALA A 100 3.15 14.51 -26.85
N LEU A 101 3.22 13.51 -25.94
CA LEU A 101 2.16 12.52 -25.75
C LEU A 101 1.06 12.98 -24.80
N ALA A 102 1.37 13.90 -23.88
CA ALA A 102 0.43 14.37 -22.86
C ALA A 102 -0.70 15.25 -23.42
N GLY A 103 -0.52 15.82 -24.61
CA GLY A 103 -1.45 16.71 -25.29
C GLY A 103 -1.52 18.11 -24.63
N SER A 104 -2.11 19.07 -25.36
CA SER A 104 -2.14 20.48 -24.95
C SER A 104 -2.90 20.74 -23.62
N ARG A 105 -3.86 19.89 -23.27
CA ARG A 105 -4.64 20.02 -22.01
C ARG A 105 -3.83 19.68 -20.75
N ALA A 106 -2.75 18.94 -20.86
CA ALA A 106 -1.88 18.60 -19.73
C ALA A 106 -1.06 19.79 -19.23
N ARG A 107 -0.93 20.87 -20.01
CA ARG A 107 -0.19 22.10 -19.69
C ARG A 107 1.25 21.82 -19.23
N LEU A 108 1.91 20.82 -19.84
CA LEU A 108 3.31 20.54 -19.58
C LEU A 108 4.19 21.46 -20.43
N ASP A 109 5.14 22.14 -19.79
CA ASP A 109 6.11 23.01 -20.48
C ASP A 109 7.29 22.24 -21.07
N HIS A 110 7.61 21.06 -20.47
CA HIS A 110 8.68 20.15 -20.84
C HIS A 110 8.31 18.71 -20.51
N ASP A 111 9.13 17.75 -20.90
CA ASP A 111 9.01 16.36 -20.46
C ASP A 111 9.13 16.27 -18.94
N LEU A 112 8.31 15.45 -18.33
CA LEU A 112 8.27 15.28 -16.88
C LEU A 112 8.84 13.91 -16.50
N ALA A 113 9.88 13.89 -15.66
CA ALA A 113 10.39 12.68 -15.05
C ALA A 113 10.44 12.89 -13.52
N VAL A 114 9.67 12.14 -12.78
CA VAL A 114 9.55 12.28 -11.31
C VAL A 114 9.66 10.93 -10.62
N GLY A 115 10.16 10.97 -9.37
CA GLY A 115 10.40 9.80 -8.55
C GLY A 115 11.83 9.25 -8.71
N HIS A 116 12.08 8.10 -8.10
CA HIS A 116 13.40 7.50 -8.05
C HIS A 116 13.60 6.47 -9.16
N TYR A 117 14.55 6.73 -10.06
CA TYR A 117 14.95 5.81 -11.13
C TYR A 117 16.21 5.07 -10.70
N LYS A 118 16.06 3.80 -10.32
CA LYS A 118 17.19 2.94 -10.00
C LYS A 118 17.83 2.43 -11.30
N PRO A 119 19.13 2.66 -11.53
CA PRO A 119 19.82 2.09 -12.70
C PRO A 119 19.72 0.57 -12.72
N ILE A 120 19.43 0.00 -13.90
CA ILE A 120 19.42 -1.43 -14.12
C ILE A 120 20.42 -1.79 -15.22
N ASN A 121 21.42 -2.62 -14.87
CA ASN A 121 22.40 -3.15 -15.84
C ASN A 121 21.84 -4.39 -16.54
N SER A 122 20.80 -4.20 -17.32
CA SER A 122 20.19 -5.32 -18.07
C SER A 122 19.77 -4.86 -19.46
N ARG A 123 20.00 -5.70 -20.46
CA ARG A 123 19.46 -5.53 -21.81
C ARG A 123 18.12 -6.24 -22.02
N ARG A 124 17.60 -6.95 -20.99
CA ARG A 124 16.42 -7.80 -21.10
C ARG A 124 15.26 -7.34 -20.21
N PHE A 125 15.54 -6.66 -19.11
CA PHE A 125 14.56 -6.32 -18.10
C PHE A 125 14.42 -4.81 -17.97
N LEU A 126 13.19 -4.36 -17.72
CA LEU A 126 12.87 -2.98 -17.41
C LEU A 126 13.04 -2.71 -15.92
N HIS A 127 13.21 -1.44 -15.55
CA HIS A 127 13.15 -1.00 -14.16
C HIS A 127 11.71 -1.08 -13.65
N ASP A 128 11.52 -1.66 -12.45
CA ASP A 128 10.20 -1.71 -11.79
C ASP A 128 9.87 -0.35 -11.18
N CYS A 129 9.05 0.43 -11.87
CA CYS A 129 8.60 1.75 -11.45
C CYS A 129 7.33 1.70 -10.58
N HIS A 130 6.76 0.53 -10.32
CA HIS A 130 5.55 0.37 -9.54
C HIS A 130 5.59 -0.87 -8.63
N GLU A 131 4.65 -0.90 -7.69
CA GLU A 131 4.23 -2.09 -6.97
C GLU A 131 2.71 -2.23 -7.06
N PHE A 132 2.21 -3.43 -6.80
CA PHE A 132 0.78 -3.68 -6.71
C PHE A 132 0.28 -3.44 -5.30
N VAL A 133 -0.91 -2.85 -5.19
CA VAL A 133 -1.73 -2.91 -3.98
C VAL A 133 -2.99 -3.67 -4.36
N PHE A 134 -3.02 -4.95 -4.03
CA PHE A 134 -4.20 -5.78 -4.25
C PHE A 134 -5.22 -5.50 -3.15
N HIS A 135 -6.40 -5.04 -3.55
CA HIS A 135 -7.51 -4.81 -2.64
C HIS A 135 -8.45 -6.02 -2.65
N PHE A 136 -8.38 -6.77 -1.58
CA PHE A 136 -9.23 -7.93 -1.36
C PHE A 136 -10.34 -7.62 -0.36
N THR A 137 -11.50 -8.27 -0.55
CA THR A 137 -12.63 -8.23 0.35
C THR A 137 -13.27 -9.62 0.42
N ARG A 138 -14.24 -9.83 1.31
CA ARG A 138 -14.89 -11.15 1.46
C ARG A 138 -15.65 -11.57 0.21
N ASP A 139 -16.41 -10.65 -0.39
CA ASP A 139 -17.34 -10.93 -1.49
C ASP A 139 -17.02 -10.20 -2.80
N GLY A 140 -16.00 -9.32 -2.79
CA GLY A 140 -15.63 -8.49 -3.95
C GLY A 140 -16.55 -7.29 -4.15
N ASN A 141 -17.34 -6.90 -3.13
CA ASN A 141 -18.40 -5.90 -3.29
C ASN A 141 -18.47 -4.87 -2.13
N THR A 142 -17.39 -4.70 -1.39
CA THR A 142 -17.31 -3.69 -0.32
C THR A 142 -17.42 -2.28 -0.91
N PRO A 143 -18.34 -1.41 -0.44
CA PRO A 143 -18.44 -0.03 -0.89
C PRO A 143 -17.15 0.76 -0.62
N LEU A 144 -16.83 1.73 -1.47
CA LEU A 144 -15.61 2.53 -1.40
C LEU A 144 -15.89 4.03 -1.46
N GLU A 145 -15.15 4.81 -0.68
CA GLU A 145 -15.16 6.28 -0.69
C GLU A 145 -14.18 6.83 -1.75
N ARG A 146 -14.50 6.61 -3.02
CA ARG A 146 -13.63 6.94 -4.16
C ARG A 146 -13.25 8.41 -4.24
N GLN A 147 -14.10 9.31 -3.73
CA GLN A 147 -13.86 10.75 -3.73
C GLN A 147 -12.95 11.20 -2.58
N ALA A 148 -12.84 10.42 -1.50
CA ALA A 148 -11.92 10.71 -0.39
C ALA A 148 -10.44 10.72 -0.80
N ILE A 149 -10.11 10.03 -1.90
CA ILE A 149 -8.80 10.05 -2.56
C ILE A 149 -8.85 10.71 -3.95
N GLY A 150 -9.92 11.46 -4.24
CA GLY A 150 -10.16 12.06 -5.54
C GLY A 150 -9.12 13.11 -5.95
N VAL A 151 -9.13 13.46 -7.21
CA VAL A 151 -8.33 14.54 -7.78
C VAL A 151 -9.22 15.65 -8.30
N ARG A 152 -8.80 16.89 -8.15
CA ARG A 152 -9.56 18.06 -8.66
C ARG A 152 -9.70 17.97 -10.17
N TYR A 153 -10.83 18.44 -10.67
CA TYR A 153 -11.01 18.66 -12.10
C TYR A 153 -10.09 19.79 -12.56
N GLN A 154 -9.33 19.56 -13.63
CA GLN A 154 -8.54 20.63 -14.27
C GLN A 154 -9.42 21.63 -14.99
N ASP A 155 -10.51 21.16 -15.63
CA ASP A 155 -11.51 21.97 -16.30
C ASP A 155 -12.81 21.92 -15.50
N GLN A 156 -13.17 23.06 -14.90
CA GLN A 156 -14.36 23.24 -14.06
C GLN A 156 -15.65 23.43 -14.90
N SER A 157 -15.54 23.70 -16.21
CA SER A 157 -16.70 24.04 -17.07
C SER A 157 -17.72 22.90 -17.20
N ASN A 158 -17.27 21.64 -16.98
CA ASN A 158 -18.11 20.46 -17.08
C ASN A 158 -18.60 19.90 -15.73
N VAL A 159 -18.17 20.49 -14.61
CA VAL A 159 -18.48 19.97 -13.26
C VAL A 159 -20.00 19.98 -13.00
N GLY A 160 -20.73 20.97 -13.49
CA GLY A 160 -22.19 21.08 -13.32
C GLY A 160 -23.02 20.03 -14.07
N ARG A 161 -22.43 19.29 -15.02
CA ARG A 161 -23.15 18.29 -15.83
C ARG A 161 -23.30 16.93 -15.14
N TRP A 162 -22.53 16.66 -14.09
CA TRP A 162 -22.48 15.36 -13.43
C TRP A 162 -22.83 15.49 -11.96
N ARG A 163 -23.92 14.84 -11.50
CA ARG A 163 -24.31 14.82 -10.08
C ARG A 163 -23.16 14.37 -9.15
N ALA A 164 -22.28 13.49 -9.61
CA ALA A 164 -21.12 13.03 -8.87
C ALA A 164 -19.97 14.04 -8.76
N ALA A 165 -20.07 15.19 -9.45
CA ALA A 165 -19.02 16.21 -9.48
C ALA A 165 -19.25 17.35 -8.46
N ALA A 166 -20.29 17.28 -7.63
CA ALA A 166 -20.63 18.32 -6.64
C ALA A 166 -19.49 18.61 -5.65
N SER A 167 -18.59 17.65 -5.42
CA SER A 167 -17.40 17.81 -4.55
C SER A 167 -16.21 18.52 -5.23
N GLY A 168 -16.30 18.84 -6.54
CA GLY A 168 -15.19 19.42 -7.31
C GLY A 168 -14.02 18.46 -7.57
N VAL A 169 -14.16 17.19 -7.21
CA VAL A 169 -13.16 16.14 -7.42
C VAL A 169 -13.74 14.97 -8.22
N ARG A 170 -12.88 14.31 -9.00
CA ARG A 170 -13.18 13.07 -9.70
C ARG A 170 -12.44 11.89 -9.08
N CYS A 171 -12.95 10.69 -9.28
CA CYS A 171 -12.24 9.47 -8.89
C CYS A 171 -10.81 9.47 -9.48
N ARG A 172 -9.82 9.22 -8.63
CA ARG A 172 -8.40 9.14 -9.04
C ARG A 172 -8.12 7.96 -9.98
N GLY A 173 -8.93 6.89 -9.90
CA GLY A 173 -8.63 5.61 -10.53
C GLY A 173 -7.67 4.76 -9.70
N ASN A 174 -7.13 3.73 -10.33
CA ASN A 174 -6.28 2.73 -9.68
C ASN A 174 -4.77 2.92 -9.92
N THR A 175 -4.35 4.07 -10.44
CA THR A 175 -2.94 4.43 -10.63
C THR A 175 -2.57 5.53 -9.65
N TRP A 176 -1.75 5.19 -8.64
CA TRP A 176 -1.42 6.09 -7.54
C TRP A 176 0.05 6.47 -7.60
N PHE A 177 0.35 7.69 -7.99
CA PHE A 177 1.70 8.22 -7.92
C PHE A 177 1.98 8.68 -6.49
N ILE A 178 2.86 7.97 -5.80
CA ILE A 178 3.38 8.29 -4.47
C ILE A 178 4.88 8.10 -4.53
N PRO A 179 5.66 9.18 -4.68
CA PRO A 179 7.11 9.07 -4.83
C PRO A 179 7.74 8.50 -3.56
N TYR A 180 8.79 7.74 -3.75
CA TYR A 180 9.72 7.43 -2.67
C TYR A 180 10.49 8.70 -2.29
N GLU A 181 10.65 8.93 -1.00
CA GLU A 181 11.63 9.92 -0.53
C GLU A 181 13.03 9.47 -0.94
N THR A 182 13.80 10.38 -1.52
CA THR A 182 15.18 10.11 -1.92
C THR A 182 16.04 9.98 -0.68
N ILE A 183 16.58 8.79 -0.45
CA ILE A 183 17.42 8.49 0.70
C ILE A 183 18.83 8.93 0.39
N GLN A 184 19.36 9.90 1.16
CA GLN A 184 20.74 10.36 1.04
C GLN A 184 21.70 9.52 1.87
N ASN A 185 21.25 8.87 2.94
CA ASN A 185 22.07 8.03 3.81
C ASN A 185 21.32 6.78 4.25
N ARG A 186 21.72 5.60 3.75
CA ARG A 186 21.06 4.32 4.04
C ARG A 186 21.04 3.94 5.53
N GLU A 187 22.08 4.26 6.27
CA GLU A 187 22.21 3.89 7.69
C GLU A 187 21.31 4.72 8.60
N LYS A 188 21.10 6.00 8.25
CA LYS A 188 20.26 6.92 9.02
C LYS A 188 18.80 6.93 8.57
N ASP A 189 18.57 6.85 7.25
CA ASP A 189 17.26 7.11 6.66
C ASP A 189 16.46 5.84 6.37
N ARG A 190 17.10 4.66 6.41
CA ARG A 190 16.45 3.35 6.18
C ARG A 190 17.02 2.24 7.05
N PRO A 191 16.65 2.19 8.32
CA PRO A 191 16.99 1.05 9.17
C PRO A 191 16.29 -0.26 8.72
N HIS A 192 15.22 -0.17 7.91
CA HIS A 192 14.50 -1.31 7.33
C HIS A 192 14.65 -1.33 5.81
N PRO A 193 14.96 -2.49 5.20
CA PRO A 193 15.29 -2.60 3.77
C PRO A 193 14.10 -2.38 2.82
N ALA A 194 12.87 -2.58 3.28
CA ALA A 194 11.66 -2.47 2.48
C ALA A 194 10.52 -1.84 3.29
N THR A 195 10.15 -0.59 2.95
CA THR A 195 9.02 0.11 3.58
C THR A 195 8.27 0.91 2.52
N PHE A 196 6.97 1.03 2.67
CA PHE A 196 6.16 1.99 1.92
C PHE A 196 5.97 3.29 2.71
N PRO A 197 5.73 4.44 2.05
CA PRO A 197 5.48 5.71 2.74
C PRO A 197 4.11 5.69 3.44
N PRO A 198 3.92 6.42 4.57
CA PRO A 198 2.63 6.51 5.28
C PRO A 198 1.46 6.99 4.41
N LYS A 199 1.76 7.69 3.32
CA LYS A 199 0.75 8.14 2.34
C LYS A 199 0.01 6.98 1.67
N LEU A 200 0.66 5.81 1.50
CA LEU A 200 0.03 4.65 0.88
C LEU A 200 -1.10 4.10 1.76
N PRO A 201 -0.85 3.70 3.03
CA PRO A 201 -1.94 3.26 3.91
C PRO A 201 -2.97 4.36 4.18
N GLU A 202 -2.59 5.63 4.29
CA GLU A 202 -3.55 6.73 4.40
C GLU A 202 -4.57 6.69 3.25
N MET A 203 -4.10 6.55 2.01
CA MET A 203 -4.98 6.47 0.85
C MET A 203 -5.86 5.22 0.84
N CYS A 204 -5.33 4.06 1.27
CA CYS A 204 -6.10 2.83 1.41
C CYS A 204 -7.25 3.00 2.42
N LEU A 205 -6.97 3.56 3.59
CA LEU A 205 -7.95 3.78 4.65
C LEU A 205 -9.02 4.80 4.23
N ARG A 206 -8.63 5.91 3.60
CA ARG A 206 -9.57 6.87 3.03
C ARG A 206 -10.44 6.27 1.94
N LEU A 207 -9.89 5.40 1.09
CA LEU A 207 -10.65 4.70 0.06
C LEU A 207 -11.67 3.74 0.66
N HIS A 208 -11.30 3.02 1.72
CA HIS A 208 -12.25 2.15 2.45
C HIS A 208 -13.40 2.98 3.06
N GLY A 209 -13.10 4.18 3.57
CA GLY A 209 -14.03 5.08 4.26
C GLY A 209 -13.77 5.11 5.76
N LEU A 210 -13.29 6.25 6.26
CA LEU A 210 -12.87 6.42 7.64
C LEU A 210 -14.01 6.24 8.66
N ASP A 211 -15.22 6.57 8.27
CA ASP A 211 -16.46 6.41 9.05
C ASP A 211 -16.81 4.95 9.35
N ARG A 212 -16.28 4.03 8.55
CA ARG A 212 -16.50 2.57 8.68
C ARG A 212 -15.34 1.84 9.35
N ILE A 213 -14.28 2.55 9.70
CA ILE A 213 -13.09 1.97 10.32
C ILE A 213 -13.10 2.24 11.82
N ARG A 214 -13.12 1.18 12.62
CA ARG A 214 -12.88 1.21 14.07
C ARG A 214 -11.49 0.71 14.40
N VAL A 215 -11.04 -0.38 13.73
CA VAL A 215 -9.75 -1.01 13.97
C VAL A 215 -9.06 -1.33 12.65
N VAL A 216 -7.81 -0.89 12.54
CA VAL A 216 -6.87 -1.27 11.47
C VAL A 216 -5.85 -2.26 12.00
N ALA A 217 -5.42 -3.21 11.19
CA ALA A 217 -4.30 -4.08 11.54
C ALA A 217 -3.21 -4.09 10.47
N ASP A 218 -1.96 -4.30 10.91
CA ASP A 218 -0.83 -4.59 10.04
C ASP A 218 -0.03 -5.76 10.63
N PRO A 219 -0.15 -6.98 10.07
CA PRO A 219 0.57 -8.15 10.57
C PRO A 219 2.06 -8.18 10.24
N PHE A 220 2.56 -7.24 9.42
CA PHE A 220 3.97 -7.11 9.03
C PHE A 220 4.40 -5.64 9.17
N LEU A 221 4.32 -5.14 10.41
CA LEU A 221 4.40 -3.71 10.76
C LEU A 221 5.66 -3.00 10.25
N GLY A 222 6.82 -3.67 10.27
CA GLY A 222 8.11 -3.08 9.95
C GLY A 222 8.37 -1.81 10.76
N LEU A 223 8.65 -0.69 10.08
CA LEU A 223 8.85 0.62 10.71
C LEU A 223 7.56 1.40 11.01
N GLY A 224 6.39 0.78 10.89
CA GLY A 224 5.12 1.35 11.33
C GLY A 224 4.50 2.40 10.40
N SER A 225 4.71 2.32 9.10
CA SER A 225 4.08 3.28 8.17
C SER A 225 2.55 3.26 8.24
N THR A 226 1.95 2.07 8.45
CA THR A 226 0.51 1.92 8.68
C THR A 226 0.10 2.54 10.02
N ALA A 227 0.91 2.34 11.09
CA ALA A 227 0.65 2.93 12.40
C ALA A 227 0.68 4.46 12.36
N VAL A 228 1.68 5.04 11.68
CA VAL A 228 1.79 6.50 11.46
C VAL A 228 0.56 7.03 10.73
N ALA A 229 0.11 6.37 9.66
CA ALA A 229 -1.10 6.77 8.94
C ALA A 229 -2.35 6.69 9.84
N CYS A 230 -2.48 5.64 10.66
CA CYS A 230 -3.59 5.51 11.60
C CYS A 230 -3.57 6.61 12.67
N ALA A 231 -2.38 6.94 13.22
CA ALA A 231 -2.23 8.06 14.14
C ALA A 231 -2.66 9.38 13.50
N GLN A 232 -2.21 9.66 12.27
CA GLN A 232 -2.59 10.85 11.51
C GLN A 232 -4.09 10.96 11.25
N LEU A 233 -4.78 9.83 11.14
CA LEU A 233 -6.22 9.76 10.86
C LEU A 233 -7.09 9.61 12.11
N GLY A 234 -6.49 9.48 13.30
CA GLY A 234 -7.22 9.25 14.55
C GLY A 234 -7.93 7.89 14.61
N VAL A 235 -7.35 6.84 13.97
CA VAL A 235 -7.95 5.50 13.89
C VAL A 235 -7.20 4.52 14.79
N SER A 236 -7.94 3.66 15.51
CA SER A 236 -7.36 2.61 16.35
C SER A 236 -6.59 1.58 15.50
N PHE A 237 -5.47 1.10 16.05
CA PHE A 237 -4.52 0.30 15.30
C PHE A 237 -3.93 -0.85 16.12
N VAL A 238 -3.68 -1.98 15.45
CA VAL A 238 -2.94 -3.14 15.97
C VAL A 238 -1.84 -3.52 14.99
N GLY A 239 -0.58 -3.43 15.43
CA GLY A 239 0.59 -3.84 14.64
C GLY A 239 1.26 -5.08 15.20
N ILE A 240 1.80 -5.91 14.32
CA ILE A 240 2.56 -7.11 14.67
C ILE A 240 3.92 -7.02 13.98
N GLU A 241 5.00 -7.16 14.77
CA GLU A 241 6.38 -7.18 14.28
C GLU A 241 7.18 -8.23 15.05
N LEU A 242 8.03 -8.97 14.33
CA LEU A 242 8.91 -9.99 14.92
C LEU A 242 10.21 -9.40 15.44
N ASP A 243 10.75 -8.41 14.74
CA ASP A 243 11.99 -7.75 15.13
C ASP A 243 11.70 -6.66 16.16
N THR A 244 12.24 -6.83 17.36
CA THR A 244 12.04 -5.90 18.47
C THR A 244 12.65 -4.51 18.20
N GLY A 245 13.69 -4.43 17.37
CA GLY A 245 14.30 -3.16 16.96
C GLY A 245 13.39 -2.38 16.02
N TYR A 246 12.80 -3.05 15.03
CA TYR A 246 11.79 -2.44 14.15
C TYR A 246 10.55 -2.03 14.91
N LEU A 247 10.09 -2.87 15.85
CA LEU A 247 8.94 -2.53 16.69
C LEU A 247 9.18 -1.25 17.52
N LYS A 248 10.35 -1.12 18.16
CA LYS A 248 10.71 0.09 18.91
C LYS A 248 10.70 1.33 18.02
N GLU A 249 11.26 1.23 16.83
CA GLU A 249 11.27 2.33 15.86
C GLU A 249 9.85 2.69 15.42
N ALA A 250 9.00 1.71 15.12
CA ALA A 250 7.60 1.93 14.76
C ALA A 250 6.84 2.66 15.87
N VAL A 251 7.03 2.25 17.12
CA VAL A 251 6.42 2.91 18.30
C VAL A 251 6.91 4.35 18.41
N SER A 252 8.22 4.60 18.32
CA SER A 252 8.81 5.95 18.39
C SER A 252 8.24 6.88 17.33
N ARG A 253 8.19 6.43 16.07
CA ARG A 253 7.64 7.21 14.94
C ARG A 253 6.15 7.52 15.12
N THR A 254 5.39 6.55 15.60
CA THR A 254 3.95 6.74 15.84
C THR A 254 3.72 7.73 16.99
N GLN A 255 4.48 7.64 18.08
CA GLN A 255 4.39 8.56 19.21
C GLN A 255 4.76 10.00 18.81
N ALA A 256 5.83 10.17 18.03
CA ALA A 256 6.20 11.48 17.48
C ALA A 256 5.05 12.10 16.67
N THR A 257 4.42 11.29 15.80
CA THR A 257 3.26 11.74 15.00
C THR A 257 2.09 12.21 15.86
N ILE A 258 1.79 11.50 16.97
CA ILE A 258 0.70 11.88 17.90
C ILE A 258 1.05 13.19 18.60
N SER A 259 2.30 13.34 19.07
CA SER A 259 2.77 14.55 19.75
C SER A 259 2.72 15.78 18.85
N ASP A 260 3.06 15.65 17.57
CA ASP A 260 3.02 16.75 16.60
C ASP A 260 1.60 17.23 16.28
N GLN A 261 0.59 16.41 16.56
CA GLN A 261 -0.82 16.78 16.37
C GLN A 261 -1.42 17.50 17.57
N GLY A 262 -0.69 17.66 18.66
CA GLY A 262 -1.14 18.41 19.86
C GLY A 262 -2.24 17.71 20.66
N VAL A 263 -2.31 16.38 20.58
CA VAL A 263 -3.23 15.54 21.39
C VAL A 263 -2.52 15.04 22.63
#